data_40b924f5f1c91ef2317a70be6021455c
#
_entry.id   40b924f5f1c91ef2317a70be6021455c
#
_cell.length_a   1.000
_cell.length_b   1.000
_cell.length_c   1.000
_cell.angle_alpha   90.00
_cell.angle_beta   90.00
_cell.angle_gamma   90.00
#
_symmetry.space_group_name_H-M   'P 1'
#
loop_
_entity.id
_entity.type
_entity.pdbx_description
1 polymer ?
#
loop_
_entity_poly.entity_id
_entity_poly.type
_entity_poly.pdbx_seq_one_letter_code
_entity_poly.pdbx_strand_id
1 'polypeptide(L)'
;FVEASRQLASRAIKGAKTTDERIHLISSALLARPMSNDELDVVKLTLKRAKDKFTNSPDDAAKLITVGESKPDESLAAPELAAWTVVANQILNMDETLNK
;
A
#
# COMPACT_ATOMS: atom_id res chain seq x y z
N PHE A 1 -11.23 -4.88 3.58
CA PHE A 1 -9.81 -4.55 3.87
C PHE A 1 -9.05 -4.16 2.62
N VAL A 2 -9.07 -5.00 1.59
CA VAL A 2 -8.30 -4.75 0.37
C VAL A 2 -8.79 -3.50 -0.34
N GLU A 3 -10.11 -3.30 -0.41
CA GLU A 3 -10.66 -2.12 -1.06
C GLU A 3 -10.26 -0.82 -0.34
N ALA A 4 -10.33 -0.80 0.98
CA ALA A 4 -9.91 0.36 1.77
C ALA A 4 -8.41 0.61 1.60
N SER A 5 -7.60 -0.44 1.61
CA SER A 5 -6.16 -0.34 1.40
C SER A 5 -5.84 0.20 0.01
N ARG A 6 -6.58 -0.23 -1.00
CA ARG A 6 -6.40 0.24 -2.37
C ARG A 6 -6.73 1.74 -2.48
N GLN A 7 -7.82 2.19 -1.86
CA GLN A 7 -8.20 3.60 -1.89
C GLN A 7 -7.15 4.45 -1.21
N LEU A 8 -6.61 3.98 -0.08
CA LEU A 8 -5.57 4.68 0.65
C LEU A 8 -4.27 4.71 -0.15
N ALA A 9 -3.93 3.59 -0.81
CA ALA A 9 -2.77 3.52 -1.69
C ALA A 9 -2.87 4.52 -2.84
N SER A 10 -4.03 4.59 -3.47
CA SER A 10 -4.29 5.54 -4.55
C SER A 10 -4.10 6.97 -4.07
N ARG A 11 -4.64 7.29 -2.90
CA ARG A 11 -4.49 8.63 -2.30
C ARG A 11 -3.03 8.96 -2.02
N ALA A 12 -2.26 7.99 -1.52
CA ALA A 12 -0.85 8.19 -1.22
C ALA A 12 -0.05 8.46 -2.48
N ILE A 13 -0.29 7.70 -3.54
CA ILE A 13 0.41 7.88 -4.82
C ILE A 13 0.13 9.26 -5.40
N LYS A 14 -1.12 9.71 -5.35
CA LYS A 14 -1.50 11.02 -5.87
C LYS A 14 -1.07 12.17 -4.98
N GLY A 15 -1.09 11.97 -3.66
CA GLY A 15 -0.84 13.04 -2.69
C GLY A 15 0.62 13.23 -2.32
N ALA A 16 1.48 12.28 -2.66
CA ALA A 16 2.90 12.32 -2.30
C ALA A 16 3.74 11.85 -3.47
N LYS A 17 4.96 12.39 -3.58
CA LYS A 17 5.86 12.09 -4.70
C LYS A 17 6.93 11.07 -4.34
N THR A 18 7.34 11.00 -3.09
CA THR A 18 8.41 10.09 -2.65
C THR A 18 7.85 8.90 -1.89
N THR A 19 8.62 7.82 -1.87
CA THR A 19 8.26 6.61 -1.13
C THR A 19 8.03 6.92 0.36
N ASP A 20 8.94 7.68 0.97
CA ASP A 20 8.85 8.02 2.39
C ASP A 20 7.59 8.82 2.70
N GLU A 21 7.26 9.81 1.86
CA GLU A 21 6.05 10.60 2.03
C GLU A 21 4.79 9.78 1.89
N ARG A 22 4.78 8.85 0.93
CA ARG A 22 3.63 7.96 0.71
C ARG A 22 3.42 7.04 1.90
N ILE A 23 4.50 6.46 2.43
CA ILE A 23 4.43 5.59 3.61
C ILE A 23 3.94 6.41 4.81
N HIS A 24 4.44 7.63 4.98
CA HIS A 24 4.03 8.50 6.06
C HIS A 24 2.53 8.84 5.97
N LEU A 25 2.05 9.13 4.76
CA LEU A 25 0.64 9.43 4.56
C LEU A 25 -0.25 8.24 4.94
N ILE A 26 0.14 7.04 4.52
CA ILE A 26 -0.62 5.83 4.84
C ILE A 26 -0.56 5.53 6.34
N SER A 27 0.62 5.60 6.94
CA SER A 27 0.77 5.30 8.36
C SER A 27 0.02 6.31 9.25
N SER A 28 0.03 7.58 8.86
CA SER A 28 -0.71 8.61 9.58
C SER A 28 -2.21 8.39 9.56
N ALA A 29 -2.72 7.77 8.49
CA ALA A 29 -4.14 7.48 8.35
C ALA A 29 -4.55 6.23 9.13
N LEU A 30 -3.66 5.26 9.27
CA LEU A 30 -3.97 3.96 9.86
C LEU A 30 -3.46 3.76 11.28
N LEU A 31 -2.35 4.39 11.63
CA LEU A 31 -1.69 4.18 12.92
C LEU A 31 -1.86 5.41 13.82
N ALA A 32 -2.05 5.16 15.10
CA ALA A 32 -2.14 6.23 16.11
C ALA A 32 -0.77 6.76 16.51
N ARG A 33 0.30 6.15 16.03
CA ARG A 33 1.68 6.49 16.37
C ARG A 33 2.55 6.51 15.11
N PRO A 34 3.70 7.21 15.14
CA PRO A 34 4.62 7.12 14.03
C PRO A 34 5.28 5.74 13.98
N MET A 35 5.67 5.32 12.78
CA MET A 35 6.37 4.05 12.58
C MET A 35 7.81 4.17 13.07
N SER A 36 8.31 3.07 13.69
CA SER A 36 9.72 2.99 14.04
C SER A 36 10.57 2.80 12.77
N ASN A 37 11.88 3.02 12.90
CA ASN A 37 12.80 2.81 11.78
C ASN A 37 12.78 1.36 11.29
N ASP A 38 12.67 0.40 12.20
CA ASP A 38 12.61 -1.02 11.84
C ASP A 38 11.34 -1.34 11.05
N GLU A 39 10.21 -0.80 11.50
CA GLU A 39 8.94 -0.97 10.78
C GLU A 39 9.00 -0.34 9.39
N LEU A 40 9.59 0.84 9.30
CA LEU A 40 9.75 1.54 8.03
C LEU A 40 10.59 0.72 7.05
N ASP A 41 11.70 0.13 7.53
CA ASP A 41 12.56 -0.71 6.70
C ASP A 41 11.81 -1.93 6.18
N VAL A 42 11.01 -2.56 7.03
CA VAL A 42 10.20 -3.73 6.64
C VAL A 42 9.19 -3.34 5.55
N VAL A 43 8.53 -2.20 5.72
CA VAL A 43 7.55 -1.71 4.75
C VAL A 43 8.22 -1.39 3.41
N LYS A 44 9.39 -0.76 3.44
CA LYS A 44 10.13 -0.45 2.22
C LYS A 44 10.53 -1.72 1.46
N LEU A 45 10.95 -2.75 2.20
CA LEU A 45 11.28 -4.04 1.60
C LEU A 45 10.05 -4.70 0.99
N THR A 46 8.92 -4.65 1.68
CA THR A 46 7.65 -5.17 1.17
C THR A 46 7.26 -4.47 -0.13
N LEU A 47 7.41 -3.15 -0.17
CA LEU A 47 7.10 -2.37 -1.37
C LEU A 47 7.97 -2.81 -2.55
N LYS A 48 9.27 -2.96 -2.33
CA LYS A 48 10.20 -3.38 -3.37
C LYS A 48 9.82 -4.75 -3.93
N ARG A 49 9.58 -5.71 -3.04
CA ARG A 49 9.20 -7.07 -3.43
C ARG A 49 7.86 -7.09 -4.17
N ALA A 50 6.90 -6.31 -3.69
CA ALA A 50 5.59 -6.24 -4.32
C ALA A 50 5.68 -5.61 -5.70
N LYS A 51 6.46 -4.54 -5.87
CA LYS A 51 6.67 -3.92 -7.19
C LYS A 51 7.28 -4.91 -8.17
N ASP A 52 8.31 -5.64 -7.74
CA ASP A 52 8.94 -6.64 -8.58
C ASP A 52 7.96 -7.75 -8.97
N LYS A 53 7.20 -8.25 -8.00
CA LYS A 53 6.21 -9.29 -8.24
C LYS A 53 5.17 -8.85 -9.26
N PHE A 54 4.57 -7.67 -9.06
CA PHE A 54 3.48 -7.21 -9.91
C PHE A 54 3.97 -6.71 -11.28
N THR A 55 5.22 -6.25 -11.37
CA THR A 55 5.82 -5.92 -12.66
C THR A 55 6.00 -7.19 -13.51
N ASN A 56 6.38 -8.29 -12.87
CA ASN A 56 6.54 -9.58 -13.54
C ASN A 56 5.21 -10.30 -13.78
N SER A 57 4.17 -9.97 -12.99
CA SER A 57 2.86 -10.61 -13.08
C SER A 57 1.75 -9.55 -13.06
N PRO A 58 1.62 -8.78 -14.17
CA PRO A 58 0.62 -7.69 -14.21
C PRO A 58 -0.82 -8.19 -14.08
N ASP A 59 -1.10 -9.45 -14.44
CA ASP A 59 -2.42 -10.01 -14.25
C ASP A 59 -2.78 -10.14 -12.76
N ASP A 60 -1.82 -10.50 -11.93
CA ASP A 60 -2.03 -10.56 -10.47
C ASP A 60 -2.28 -9.16 -9.89
N ALA A 61 -1.57 -8.16 -10.42
CA ALA A 61 -1.80 -6.78 -10.01
C ALA A 61 -3.23 -6.34 -10.34
N ALA A 62 -3.67 -6.62 -11.55
CA ALA A 62 -5.03 -6.28 -11.98
C ALA A 62 -6.08 -6.97 -11.10
N LYS A 63 -5.87 -8.24 -10.77
CA LYS A 63 -6.78 -8.96 -9.90
C LYS A 63 -6.88 -8.32 -8.51
N LEU A 64 -5.75 -7.91 -7.94
CA LEU A 64 -5.74 -7.32 -6.61
C LEU A 64 -6.47 -5.98 -6.58
N ILE A 65 -6.24 -5.12 -7.56
CA ILE A 65 -6.83 -3.78 -7.56
C ILE A 65 -8.29 -3.75 -8.00
N THR A 66 -8.81 -4.84 -8.56
CA THR A 66 -10.20 -4.92 -8.97
C THR A 66 -11.10 -5.59 -7.92
N VAL A 67 -10.56 -5.93 -6.76
CA VAL A 67 -11.35 -6.47 -5.65
C VAL A 67 -12.25 -5.37 -5.08
N GLY A 68 -13.52 -5.71 -4.84
CA GLY A 68 -14.49 -4.77 -4.30
C GLY A 68 -15.36 -4.14 -5.40
N GLU A 69 -16.28 -3.28 -5.00
CA GLU A 69 -17.23 -2.66 -5.91
C GLU A 69 -16.69 -1.40 -6.60
N SER A 70 -15.70 -0.76 -6.00
CA SER A 70 -15.12 0.46 -6.57
C SER A 70 -14.14 0.12 -7.68
N LYS A 71 -14.17 0.92 -8.74
CA LYS A 71 -13.22 0.74 -9.83
C LYS A 71 -11.87 1.34 -9.46
N PRO A 72 -10.74 0.69 -9.85
CA PRO A 72 -9.43 1.27 -9.61
C PRO A 72 -9.24 2.54 -10.45
N ASP A 73 -8.33 3.40 -10.00
CA ASP A 73 -7.99 4.61 -10.72
C ASP A 73 -7.14 4.26 -11.94
N GLU A 74 -7.69 4.46 -13.13
CA GLU A 74 -7.03 4.12 -14.38
C GLU A 74 -5.82 5.01 -14.68
N SER A 75 -5.71 6.16 -14.00
CA SER A 75 -4.55 7.04 -14.16
C SER A 75 -3.29 6.48 -13.51
N LEU A 76 -3.42 5.46 -12.65
CA LEU A 76 -2.31 4.85 -11.96
C LEU A 76 -1.94 3.51 -12.58
N ALA A 77 -0.64 3.22 -12.64
CA ALA A 77 -0.18 1.93 -13.15
C ALA A 77 -0.63 0.81 -12.21
N ALA A 78 -1.18 -0.26 -12.79
CA ALA A 78 -1.69 -1.38 -11.98
C ALA A 78 -0.64 -2.00 -11.07
N PRO A 79 0.60 -2.30 -11.53
CA PRO A 79 1.61 -2.85 -10.63
C PRO A 79 1.94 -1.94 -9.47
N GLU A 80 2.03 -0.63 -9.69
CA GLU A 80 2.31 0.31 -8.62
C GLU A 80 1.17 0.42 -7.63
N LEU A 81 -0.06 0.54 -8.11
CA LEU A 81 -1.23 0.60 -7.24
C LEU A 81 -1.36 -0.68 -6.41
N ALA A 82 -1.14 -1.84 -7.03
CA ALA A 82 -1.19 -3.12 -6.32
C ALA A 82 -0.11 -3.21 -5.25
N ALA A 83 1.11 -2.78 -5.55
CA ALA A 83 2.21 -2.79 -4.58
C ALA A 83 1.90 -1.91 -3.37
N TRP A 84 1.40 -0.70 -3.60
CA TRP A 84 1.04 0.20 -2.52
C TRP A 84 -0.17 -0.29 -1.74
N THR A 85 -1.08 -1.03 -2.39
CA THR A 85 -2.20 -1.68 -1.70
C THR A 85 -1.70 -2.73 -0.71
N VAL A 86 -0.71 -3.53 -1.10
CA VAL A 86 -0.08 -4.50 -0.21
C VAL A 86 0.58 -3.80 0.97
N VAL A 87 1.29 -2.69 0.73
CA VAL A 87 1.93 -1.90 1.78
C VAL A 87 0.88 -1.35 2.76
N ALA A 88 -0.20 -0.77 2.26
CA ALA A 88 -1.26 -0.24 3.11
C ALA A 88 -1.87 -1.36 3.97
N ASN A 89 -2.09 -2.52 3.38
CA ASN A 89 -2.64 -3.67 4.09
C ASN A 89 -1.69 -4.16 5.19
N GLN A 90 -0.39 -4.16 4.91
CA GLN A 90 0.62 -4.52 5.90
C GLN A 90 0.61 -3.55 7.10
N ILE A 91 0.55 -2.25 6.82
CA ILE A 91 0.54 -1.24 7.87
C ILE A 91 -0.73 -1.39 8.73
N LEU A 92 -1.87 -1.65 8.10
CA LEU A 92 -3.11 -1.89 8.82
C LEU A 92 -2.98 -3.10 9.77
N ASN A 93 -2.36 -4.17 9.32
CA ASN A 93 -2.14 -5.38 10.12
C ASN A 93 -1.16 -5.13 11.27
N MET A 94 -0.22 -4.23 11.12
CA MET A 94 0.72 -3.86 12.18
C MET A 94 -0.01 -3.29 13.39
N ASP A 95 -0.99 -2.43 13.16
CA ASP A 95 -1.76 -1.82 14.24
C ASP A 95 -2.54 -2.90 15.01
N GLU A 96 -3.16 -3.83 14.31
CA GLU A 96 -3.88 -4.93 14.95
C GLU A 96 -2.96 -5.82 15.79
N THR A 97 -1.76 -6.08 15.29
CA THR A 97 -0.77 -6.90 15.98
C THR A 97 -0.32 -6.26 17.29
N LEU A 98 -0.16 -4.95 17.29
CA LEU A 98 0.33 -4.21 18.45
C LEU A 98 -0.73 -4.07 19.55
N ASN A 99 -1.99 -4.21 19.21
CA ASN A 99 -3.09 -4.07 20.16
C ASN A 99 -3.42 -5.38 20.89
N LYS A 100 -2.69 -6.41 20.61
CA LYS A 100 -2.80 -7.68 21.33
C LYS A 100 -1.77 -7.75 22.46
#